data_7cc17a52e695255913faf5e4e9722448
#
_entry.id   7cc17a52e695255913faf5e4e9722448
#
_cell.length_a   1.000
_cell.length_b   1.000
_cell.length_c   1.000
_cell.angle_alpha   90.00
_cell.angle_beta   90.00
_cell.angle_gamma   90.00
#
_symmetry.space_group_name_H-M   'P 1'
#
loop_
_entity.id
_entity.type
_entity.pdbx_description
1 polymer ?
#
loop_
_entity_poly.entity_id
_entity_poly.type
_entity_poly.pdbx_seq_one_letter_code
_entity_poly.pdbx_strand_id
1 'polypeptide(L)'
;MSRTLVVGWDGGTWSVADPLLSAGRLPALASLLEGGARGTLESVPNMNSAPAWSTIATGVDPGRHGIFYFDERVPGTYGRRIINAERRAAPTLWRMCSEAGKRVLVVNVPISYPAEAVNGILVAGLGRERAGRFSWKAAARAVAEALERATLGSADRSC
;
A
#
# COMPACT_ATOMS: atom_id res chain seq x y z
N MET A 1 3.95 -20.52 11.14
CA MET A 1 4.30 -19.09 10.91
C MET A 1 3.01 -18.29 10.78
N SER A 2 2.84 -17.23 11.55
CA SER A 2 1.70 -16.32 11.41
C SER A 2 1.83 -15.50 10.12
N ARG A 3 0.70 -15.30 9.42
CA ARG A 3 0.63 -14.46 8.22
C ARG A 3 -0.28 -13.28 8.53
N THR A 4 0.09 -12.10 8.07
CA THR A 4 -0.72 -10.88 8.19
C THR A 4 -1.06 -10.39 6.79
N LEU A 5 -2.34 -10.11 6.55
CA LEU A 5 -2.83 -9.47 5.33
C LEU A 5 -3.34 -8.07 5.70
N VAL A 6 -2.85 -7.06 5.01
CA VAL A 6 -3.35 -5.69 5.10
C VAL A 6 -4.02 -5.34 3.78
N VAL A 7 -5.31 -5.04 3.83
CA VAL A 7 -6.09 -4.59 2.66
C VAL A 7 -6.40 -3.12 2.84
N GLY A 8 -5.77 -2.28 2.01
CA GLY A 8 -6.02 -0.85 1.99
C GLY A 8 -7.16 -0.51 1.03
N TRP A 9 -8.15 0.21 1.55
CA TRP A 9 -9.32 0.64 0.80
C TRP A 9 -9.36 2.17 0.77
N ASP A 10 -8.95 2.74 -0.36
CA ASP A 10 -8.90 4.20 -0.52
C ASP A 10 -10.32 4.78 -0.52
N GLY A 11 -10.51 5.86 0.23
CA GLY A 11 -11.83 6.48 0.41
C GLY A 11 -12.86 5.63 1.17
N GLY A 12 -12.45 4.51 1.77
CA GLY A 12 -13.33 3.65 2.57
C GLY A 12 -13.81 4.37 3.84
N THR A 13 -15.13 4.45 4.00
CA THR A 13 -15.74 5.06 5.19
C THR A 13 -16.94 4.25 5.66
N TRP A 14 -17.16 4.24 6.98
CA TRP A 14 -18.28 3.53 7.57
C TRP A 14 -19.63 4.13 7.17
N SER A 15 -19.70 5.43 6.88
CA SER A 15 -20.92 6.07 6.39
C SER A 15 -21.43 5.50 5.05
N VAL A 16 -20.52 4.93 4.24
CA VAL A 16 -20.85 4.20 3.01
C VAL A 16 -20.96 2.70 3.25
N ALA A 17 -20.08 2.14 4.08
CA ALA A 17 -20.04 0.70 4.30
C ALA A 17 -21.25 0.20 5.11
N ASP A 18 -21.72 0.93 6.12
CA ASP A 18 -22.81 0.49 6.99
C ASP A 18 -24.16 0.27 6.27
N PRO A 19 -24.63 1.17 5.40
CA PRO A 19 -25.82 0.90 4.61
C PRO A 19 -25.68 -0.34 3.70
N LEU A 20 -24.48 -0.56 3.15
CA LEU A 20 -24.22 -1.72 2.29
C LEU A 20 -24.12 -3.03 3.09
N LEU A 21 -23.57 -3.00 4.29
CA LEU A 21 -23.55 -4.12 5.23
C LEU A 21 -24.99 -4.49 5.62
N SER A 22 -25.80 -3.51 6.02
CA SER A 22 -27.20 -3.70 6.38
C SER A 22 -28.04 -4.27 5.24
N ALA A 23 -27.70 -3.92 4.00
CA ALA A 23 -28.34 -4.45 2.80
C ALA A 23 -27.78 -5.82 2.35
N GLY A 24 -26.83 -6.44 3.10
CA GLY A 24 -26.20 -7.71 2.77
C GLY A 24 -25.28 -7.66 1.53
N ARG A 25 -24.87 -6.48 1.10
CA ARG A 25 -24.07 -6.29 -0.12
C ARG A 25 -22.56 -6.44 0.10
N LEU A 26 -22.10 -6.55 1.35
CA LEU A 26 -20.71 -6.71 1.73
C LEU A 26 -20.51 -7.97 2.61
N PRO A 27 -20.83 -9.18 2.11
CA PRO A 27 -20.84 -10.40 2.93
C PRO A 27 -19.45 -10.74 3.47
N ALA A 28 -18.37 -10.51 2.71
CA ALA A 28 -17.01 -10.75 3.16
C ALA A 28 -16.60 -9.83 4.31
N LEU A 29 -16.97 -8.53 4.23
CA LEU A 29 -16.72 -7.59 5.32
C LEU A 29 -17.57 -7.92 6.56
N ALA A 30 -18.82 -8.32 6.37
CA ALA A 30 -19.69 -8.76 7.46
C ALA A 30 -19.06 -9.94 8.22
N SER A 31 -18.60 -10.96 7.49
CA SER A 31 -17.92 -12.13 8.10
C SER A 31 -16.64 -11.76 8.86
N LEU A 32 -15.86 -10.79 8.36
CA LEU A 32 -14.67 -10.30 9.08
C LEU A 32 -15.06 -9.57 10.37
N LEU A 33 -16.18 -8.87 10.38
CA LEU A 33 -16.67 -8.13 11.55
C LEU A 33 -17.22 -9.05 12.64
N GLU A 34 -17.74 -10.24 12.31
CA GLU A 34 -18.25 -11.21 13.28
C GLU A 34 -17.18 -11.69 14.26
N GLY A 35 -15.93 -11.83 13.80
CA GLY A 35 -14.81 -12.31 14.62
C GLY A 35 -13.71 -11.27 14.86
N GLY A 36 -13.89 -10.04 14.38
CA GLY A 36 -12.89 -8.98 14.38
C GLY A 36 -13.25 -7.80 15.27
N ALA A 37 -12.36 -6.81 15.27
CA ALA A 37 -12.62 -5.52 15.89
C ALA A 37 -12.86 -4.45 14.81
N ARG A 38 -13.71 -3.49 15.13
CA ARG A 38 -14.02 -2.35 14.27
C ARG A 38 -13.67 -1.04 14.99
N GLY A 39 -13.16 -0.08 14.24
CA GLY A 39 -12.86 1.26 14.75
C GLY A 39 -12.91 2.31 13.64
N THR A 40 -12.96 3.56 14.03
CA THR A 40 -12.75 4.69 13.12
C THR A 40 -11.27 5.04 13.12
N LEU A 41 -10.69 5.17 11.93
CA LEU A 41 -9.34 5.66 11.74
C LEU A 41 -9.43 7.11 11.28
N GLU A 42 -8.90 8.02 12.08
CA GLU A 42 -8.81 9.42 11.73
C GLU A 42 -7.75 9.64 10.64
N SER A 43 -8.10 10.39 9.61
CA SER A 43 -7.18 10.68 8.49
C SER A 43 -6.19 11.77 8.85
N VAL A 44 -5.20 11.96 7.97
CA VAL A 44 -4.25 13.08 8.08
C VAL A 44 -4.94 14.44 7.90
N PRO A 45 -4.43 15.52 8.50
CA PRO A 45 -5.12 16.82 8.52
C PRO A 45 -5.54 17.36 7.16
N ASN A 46 -4.76 17.15 6.12
CA ASN A 46 -5.05 17.63 4.77
C ASN A 46 -5.88 16.67 3.90
N MET A 47 -6.41 15.59 4.46
CA MET A 47 -7.34 14.63 3.84
C MET A 47 -7.05 14.29 2.36
N ASN A 48 -5.78 14.03 2.05
CA ASN A 48 -5.32 13.71 0.70
C ASN A 48 -4.70 12.31 0.70
N SER A 49 -4.93 11.53 -0.35
CA SER A 49 -4.45 10.14 -0.43
C SER A 49 -2.93 10.03 -0.38
N ALA A 50 -2.18 10.97 -0.94
CA ALA A 50 -0.71 10.89 -0.93
C ALA A 50 -0.11 10.89 0.50
N PRO A 51 -0.42 11.87 1.37
CA PRO A 51 0.03 11.82 2.76
C PRO A 51 -0.63 10.70 3.58
N ALA A 52 -1.93 10.40 3.36
CA ALA A 52 -2.61 9.34 4.10
C ALA A 52 -1.96 7.97 3.87
N TRP A 53 -1.73 7.59 2.61
CA TRP A 53 -1.05 6.35 2.27
C TRP A 53 0.41 6.32 2.73
N SER A 54 1.11 7.46 2.69
CA SER A 54 2.47 7.56 3.23
C SER A 54 2.50 7.40 4.74
N THR A 55 1.51 7.95 5.45
CA THR A 55 1.33 7.74 6.91
C THR A 55 1.05 6.27 7.23
N ILE A 56 0.13 5.62 6.51
CA ILE A 56 -0.13 4.19 6.66
C ILE A 56 1.14 3.36 6.40
N ALA A 57 1.88 3.70 5.35
CA ALA A 57 3.08 2.96 4.96
C ALA A 57 4.26 3.13 5.94
N THR A 58 4.32 4.21 6.70
CA THR A 58 5.47 4.55 7.55
C THR A 58 5.18 4.57 9.05
N GLY A 59 3.91 4.70 9.43
CA GLY A 59 3.51 4.87 10.83
C GLY A 59 3.83 6.24 11.44
N VAL A 60 4.21 7.23 10.60
CA VAL A 60 4.52 8.59 11.06
C VAL A 60 3.70 9.63 10.30
N ASP A 61 3.54 10.81 10.88
CA ASP A 61 2.76 11.91 10.31
C ASP A 61 3.44 12.60 9.10
N PRO A 62 2.69 13.41 8.33
CA PRO A 62 3.22 14.11 7.16
C PRO A 62 4.42 15.03 7.44
N GLY A 63 4.50 15.61 8.63
CA GLY A 63 5.63 16.45 9.04
C GLY A 63 6.94 15.66 9.14
N ARG A 64 6.86 14.35 9.43
CA ARG A 64 8.02 13.47 9.54
C ARG A 64 8.36 12.75 8.25
N HIS A 65 7.37 12.26 7.49
CA HIS A 65 7.67 11.59 6.23
C HIS A 65 7.79 12.54 5.03
N GLY A 66 7.40 13.80 5.16
CA GLY A 66 7.64 14.86 4.17
C GLY A 66 6.70 14.85 2.96
N ILE A 67 5.66 14.02 2.94
CA ILE A 67 4.69 13.91 1.84
C ILE A 67 3.40 14.62 2.23
N PHE A 68 3.03 15.68 1.51
CA PHE A 68 1.82 16.48 1.79
C PHE A 68 0.78 16.41 0.68
N TYR A 69 1.22 16.24 -0.58
CA TYR A 69 0.39 16.12 -1.78
C TYR A 69 1.03 15.17 -2.78
N PHE A 70 0.36 14.91 -3.91
CA PHE A 70 0.94 14.13 -5.03
C PHE A 70 2.01 14.91 -5.82
N ASP A 71 2.11 16.20 -5.60
CA ASP A 71 3.10 17.05 -6.23
C ASP A 71 3.66 18.08 -5.23
N GLU A 72 4.83 18.59 -5.52
CA GLU A 72 5.47 19.64 -4.73
C GLU A 72 5.96 20.78 -5.64
N ARG A 73 6.12 21.95 -5.06
CA ARG A 73 6.72 23.07 -5.77
C ARG A 73 8.23 22.84 -5.93
N VAL A 74 8.74 23.11 -7.12
CA VAL A 74 10.19 23.10 -7.35
C VAL A 74 10.79 24.37 -6.74
N PRO A 75 11.73 24.26 -5.77
CA PRO A 75 12.31 25.42 -5.10
C PRO A 75 12.87 26.44 -6.11
N GLY A 76 12.62 27.73 -5.85
CA GLY A 76 13.08 28.83 -6.70
C GLY A 76 12.32 29.01 -8.01
N THR A 77 11.24 28.25 -8.25
CA THR A 77 10.42 28.33 -9.47
C THR A 77 8.93 28.32 -9.18
N TYR A 78 8.10 28.63 -10.20
CA TYR A 78 6.64 28.41 -10.15
C TYR A 78 6.25 26.99 -10.61
N GLY A 79 7.23 26.19 -11.04
CA GLY A 79 7.01 24.80 -11.49
C GLY A 79 6.61 23.86 -10.36
N ARG A 80 5.88 22.81 -10.71
CA ARG A 80 5.54 21.71 -9.80
C ARG A 80 6.09 20.40 -10.38
N ARG A 81 6.48 19.49 -9.51
CA ARG A 81 6.87 18.13 -9.88
C ARG A 81 6.06 17.12 -9.10
N ILE A 82 5.76 16.02 -9.74
CA ILE A 82 5.09 14.88 -9.09
C ILE A 82 6.09 14.24 -8.14
N ILE A 83 5.63 13.92 -6.93
CA ILE A 83 6.43 13.21 -5.94
C ILE A 83 6.40 11.70 -6.22
N ASN A 84 7.41 11.03 -5.71
CA ASN A 84 7.57 9.58 -5.76
C ASN A 84 8.06 9.03 -4.41
N ALA A 85 8.34 7.72 -4.33
CA ALA A 85 8.78 7.07 -3.11
C ALA A 85 10.10 7.62 -2.54
N GLU A 86 10.98 8.16 -3.37
CA GLU A 86 12.28 8.72 -2.97
C GLU A 86 12.16 9.99 -2.14
N ARG A 87 11.00 10.67 -2.21
CA ARG A 87 10.75 11.88 -1.42
C ARG A 87 10.36 11.58 0.03
N ARG A 88 10.06 10.33 0.33
CA ARG A 88 9.63 9.92 1.66
C ARG A 88 10.83 9.81 2.61
N ALA A 89 10.83 10.61 3.67
CA ALA A 89 11.91 10.71 4.64
C ALA A 89 11.86 9.64 5.75
N ALA A 90 10.90 8.71 5.70
CA ALA A 90 10.73 7.67 6.70
C ALA A 90 10.70 6.26 6.06
N PRO A 91 11.23 5.23 6.75
CA PRO A 91 11.19 3.86 6.26
C PRO A 91 9.76 3.35 6.20
N THR A 92 9.48 2.49 5.24
CA THR A 92 8.18 1.86 5.08
C THR A 92 8.04 0.62 5.95
N LEU A 93 6.80 0.26 6.28
CA LEU A 93 6.48 -0.97 7.01
C LEU A 93 7.09 -2.21 6.34
N TRP A 94 7.00 -2.31 5.02
CA TRP A 94 7.57 -3.44 4.27
C TRP A 94 9.10 -3.44 4.27
N ARG A 95 9.74 -2.27 4.28
CA ARG A 95 11.18 -2.16 4.48
C ARG A 95 11.58 -2.63 5.87
N MET A 96 10.92 -2.13 6.91
CA MET A 96 11.18 -2.55 8.29
C MET A 96 10.96 -4.06 8.48
N CYS A 97 9.90 -4.63 7.89
CA CYS A 97 9.67 -6.08 7.90
C CYS A 97 10.79 -6.84 7.17
N SER A 98 11.25 -6.34 6.02
CA SER A 98 12.34 -6.95 5.25
C SER A 98 13.65 -6.95 6.04
N GLU A 99 14.00 -5.85 6.66
CA GLU A 99 15.17 -5.70 7.53
C GLU A 99 15.11 -6.64 8.75
N ALA A 100 13.91 -6.91 9.24
CA ALA A 100 13.65 -7.92 10.27
C ALA A 100 13.57 -9.37 9.74
N GLY A 101 14.01 -9.63 8.50
CA GLY A 101 14.04 -10.96 7.89
C GLY A 101 12.66 -11.52 7.51
N LYS A 102 11.60 -10.72 7.55
CA LYS A 102 10.25 -11.16 7.15
C LYS A 102 10.10 -11.08 5.63
N ARG A 103 9.41 -12.06 5.05
CA ARG A 103 9.01 -12.00 3.63
C ARG A 103 7.79 -11.11 3.49
N VAL A 104 7.83 -10.21 2.51
CA VAL A 104 6.76 -9.25 2.24
C VAL A 104 6.27 -9.35 0.79
N LEU A 105 4.97 -9.13 0.62
CA LEU A 105 4.34 -8.91 -0.67
C LEU A 105 3.59 -7.59 -0.59
N VAL A 106 3.96 -6.65 -1.45
CA VAL A 106 3.35 -5.31 -1.52
C VAL A 106 2.79 -5.11 -2.91
N VAL A 107 1.52 -4.73 -3.02
CA VAL A 107 0.87 -4.56 -4.32
C VAL A 107 0.12 -3.25 -4.37
N ASN A 108 0.48 -2.41 -5.33
CA ASN A 108 -0.24 -1.19 -5.70
C ASN A 108 -0.48 -0.18 -4.56
N VAL A 109 0.42 -0.12 -3.60
CA VAL A 109 0.36 0.94 -2.57
C VAL A 109 0.73 2.28 -3.21
N PRO A 110 -0.09 3.34 -3.08
CA PRO A 110 0.25 4.66 -3.60
C PRO A 110 1.58 5.19 -3.08
N ILE A 111 2.28 5.96 -3.92
CA ILE A 111 3.61 6.52 -3.61
C ILE A 111 4.65 5.43 -3.25
N SER A 112 4.59 4.27 -3.88
CA SER A 112 5.61 3.22 -3.73
C SER A 112 6.51 3.07 -4.96
N TYR A 113 6.39 3.93 -5.98
CA TYR A 113 7.30 3.99 -7.13
C TYR A 113 8.37 5.09 -6.92
N PRO A 114 9.66 4.84 -7.29
CA PRO A 114 10.20 3.56 -7.74
C PRO A 114 10.18 2.49 -6.63
N ALA A 115 10.08 1.21 -7.05
CA ALA A 115 10.05 0.09 -6.11
C ALA A 115 11.38 -0.01 -5.35
N GLU A 116 11.29 -0.01 -4.03
CA GLU A 116 12.45 -0.28 -3.18
C GLU A 116 12.74 -1.79 -3.08
N ALA A 117 13.99 -2.14 -2.82
CA ALA A 117 14.37 -3.53 -2.62
C ALA A 117 13.78 -4.06 -1.30
N VAL A 118 13.16 -5.24 -1.36
CA VAL A 118 12.54 -5.90 -0.20
C VAL A 118 12.85 -7.39 -0.20
N ASN A 119 12.77 -8.02 0.97
CA ASN A 119 12.79 -9.47 1.10
C ASN A 119 11.44 -10.05 0.64
N GLY A 120 11.22 -10.12 -0.66
CA GLY A 120 9.94 -10.54 -1.24
C GLY A 120 9.63 -9.87 -2.56
N ILE A 121 8.40 -9.38 -2.71
CA ILE A 121 7.90 -8.81 -3.96
C ILE A 121 7.25 -7.47 -3.67
N LEU A 122 7.61 -6.45 -4.45
CA LEU A 122 6.95 -5.16 -4.44
C LEU A 122 6.52 -4.79 -5.87
N VAL A 123 5.21 -4.74 -6.08
CA VAL A 123 4.58 -4.19 -7.28
C VAL A 123 4.16 -2.77 -6.96
N ALA A 124 4.94 -1.80 -7.41
CA ALA A 124 4.73 -0.40 -7.07
C ALA A 124 3.39 0.13 -7.60
N GLY A 125 2.71 0.91 -6.75
CA GLY A 125 1.53 1.70 -7.12
C GLY A 125 1.94 3.13 -7.46
N LEU A 126 1.01 3.86 -8.07
CA LEU A 126 1.10 5.26 -8.52
C LEU A 126 2.49 5.92 -8.37
N GLY A 127 3.21 5.91 -9.46
CA GLY A 127 4.40 6.70 -9.68
C GLY A 127 4.41 7.02 -11.17
N ARG A 128 4.54 8.27 -11.53
CA ARG A 128 4.42 8.68 -12.90
C ARG A 128 5.76 8.70 -13.60
N GLU A 129 6.05 7.62 -14.36
CA GLU A 129 6.66 7.78 -15.66
C GLU A 129 5.72 7.13 -16.68
N ARG A 130 5.15 7.97 -17.56
CA ARG A 130 4.22 7.64 -18.65
C ARG A 130 3.06 6.75 -18.21
N ALA A 131 1.87 7.29 -18.23
CA ALA A 131 0.59 6.61 -18.11
C ALA A 131 0.42 5.53 -19.21
N GLY A 132 1.16 4.44 -19.08
CA GLY A 132 0.73 3.16 -19.61
C GLY A 132 -0.44 2.74 -18.73
N ARG A 133 -1.53 2.35 -19.34
CA ARG A 133 -2.73 1.93 -18.64
C ARG A 133 -2.34 0.87 -17.60
N PHE A 134 -2.49 1.19 -16.32
CA PHE A 134 -2.37 0.20 -15.26
C PHE A 134 -3.38 -0.93 -15.55
N SER A 135 -2.88 -2.11 -15.80
CA SER A 135 -3.72 -3.27 -16.08
C SER A 135 -3.75 -4.16 -14.85
N TRP A 136 -4.90 -4.22 -14.17
CA TRP A 136 -5.14 -5.16 -13.08
C TRP A 136 -4.83 -6.61 -13.49
N LYS A 137 -5.06 -6.97 -14.77
CA LYS A 137 -4.72 -8.29 -15.29
C LYS A 137 -3.22 -8.52 -15.31
N ALA A 138 -2.42 -7.53 -15.69
CA ALA A 138 -0.96 -7.62 -15.69
C ALA A 138 -0.41 -7.67 -14.25
N ALA A 139 -0.93 -6.87 -13.34
CA ALA A 139 -0.55 -6.90 -11.93
C ALA A 139 -0.92 -8.24 -11.27
N ALA A 140 -2.14 -8.73 -11.48
CA ALA A 140 -2.58 -10.02 -10.97
C ALA A 140 -1.74 -11.19 -11.51
N ARG A 141 -1.39 -11.15 -12.81
CA ARG A 141 -0.51 -12.15 -13.42
C ARG A 141 0.89 -12.12 -12.83
N ALA A 142 1.50 -10.94 -12.67
CA ALA A 142 2.82 -10.78 -12.05
C ALA A 142 2.83 -11.29 -10.60
N VAL A 143 1.76 -11.03 -9.83
CA VAL A 143 1.60 -11.56 -8.47
C VAL A 143 1.45 -13.08 -8.48
N ALA A 144 0.64 -13.66 -9.38
CA ALA A 144 0.46 -15.10 -9.49
C ALA A 144 1.78 -15.81 -9.85
N GLU A 145 2.49 -15.33 -10.87
CA GLU A 145 3.80 -15.86 -11.27
C GLU A 145 4.86 -15.73 -10.17
N ALA A 146 4.79 -14.68 -9.37
CA ALA A 146 5.70 -14.49 -8.26
C ALA A 146 5.38 -15.39 -7.06
N LEU A 147 4.09 -15.66 -6.81
CA LEU A 147 3.64 -16.62 -5.79
C LEU A 147 4.01 -18.06 -6.19
N GLU A 148 3.85 -18.44 -7.45
CA GLU A 148 4.27 -19.74 -7.97
C GLU A 148 5.77 -19.97 -7.82
N ARG A 149 6.60 -19.00 -8.19
CA ARG A 149 8.05 -19.07 -7.98
C ARG A 149 8.43 -19.18 -6.50
N ALA A 150 7.69 -18.50 -5.62
CA ALA A 150 7.93 -18.56 -4.18
C ALA A 150 7.53 -19.89 -3.55
N THR A 151 6.54 -20.62 -4.12
CA THR A 151 6.14 -21.96 -3.68
C THR A 151 7.08 -23.05 -4.21
N LEU A 152 7.51 -22.96 -5.45
CA LEU A 152 8.45 -23.91 -6.06
C LEU A 152 9.85 -23.86 -5.41
N GLY A 153 10.33 -22.66 -5.02
CA GLY A 153 11.60 -22.51 -4.31
C GLY A 153 11.62 -23.01 -2.87
N SER A 154 10.48 -23.42 -2.30
CA SER A 154 10.39 -24.04 -0.98
C SER A 154 10.43 -25.57 -1.02
N ALA A 155 10.12 -26.17 -2.16
CA ALA A 155 10.11 -27.63 -2.34
C ALA A 155 11.52 -28.21 -2.54
N ASP A 156 12.48 -27.39 -2.97
CA ASP A 156 13.85 -27.84 -3.31
C ASP A 156 14.86 -27.71 -2.13
N ARG A 157 14.39 -27.42 -0.92
CA ARG A 157 15.22 -27.32 0.30
C ARG A 157 14.93 -28.37 1.36
N SER A 158 14.32 -29.48 0.97
CA SER A 158 14.05 -30.64 1.86
C SER A 158 14.64 -31.94 1.28
N CYS A 159 15.92 -31.91 0.90
CA CYS A 159 16.77 -33.10 0.71
C CYS A 159 18.05 -32.89 1.49
#